data_d69b443296efc3eace822d3cef53bbf1
#
_entry.id   d69b443296efc3eace822d3cef53bbf1
#
_cell.length_a   1.000
_cell.length_b   1.000
_cell.length_c   1.000
_cell.angle_alpha   90.00
_cell.angle_beta   90.00
_cell.angle_gamma   90.00
#
_symmetry.space_group_name_H-M   'P 1'
#
loop_
_entity.id
_entity.type
_entity.pdbx_description
1 polymer ?
#
loop_
_entity_poly.entity_id
_entity_poly.type
_entity_poly.pdbx_seq_one_letter_code
_entity_poly.pdbx_strand_id
1 'polypeptide(L)'
;SKEPVSVLPFIEDVNKDPVVVFDGLTKGFRYPGWRAAWMVGPKYLIEMVNRAASAVDGGPSTIVQRAAIEELSSGHAEAELLATRKEFAVKRRLMIDGLQSIGIRVPDPQPLGTFYVWASLENLPGKLTDADYFFHECLKKKVITVPGHFFDVRPYRNRPTKEPYSHLVRFSYGPNRRTVATALSRMAEVIREHR
;
A
#
# COMPACT_ATOMS: atom_id res chain seq x y z
N SER A 1 7.30 -4.79 -20.00
CA SER A 1 6.87 -4.16 -18.72
C SER A 1 8.09 -3.98 -17.84
N LYS A 2 8.28 -2.77 -17.30
CA LYS A 2 9.37 -2.53 -16.35
C LYS A 2 9.02 -3.26 -15.06
N GLU A 3 9.87 -4.15 -14.60
CA GLU A 3 9.72 -4.79 -13.29
C GLU A 3 10.08 -3.80 -12.17
N PRO A 4 9.45 -3.90 -10.97
CA PRO A 4 9.89 -3.15 -9.81
C PRO A 4 11.35 -3.48 -9.49
N VAL A 5 12.17 -2.46 -9.25
CA VAL A 5 13.59 -2.63 -8.94
C VAL A 5 13.76 -2.64 -7.42
N SER A 6 14.44 -3.68 -6.91
CA SER A 6 14.90 -3.74 -5.52
C SER A 6 16.21 -2.97 -5.37
N VAL A 7 16.46 -2.44 -4.17
CA VAL A 7 17.77 -1.87 -3.81
C VAL A 7 18.83 -2.94 -3.56
N LEU A 8 18.42 -4.16 -3.25
CA LEU A 8 19.33 -5.25 -2.86
C LEU A 8 20.46 -5.53 -3.85
N PRO A 9 20.24 -5.57 -5.19
CA PRO A 9 21.33 -5.79 -6.15
C PRO A 9 22.39 -4.68 -6.20
N PHE A 10 22.13 -3.54 -5.59
CA PHE A 10 23.07 -2.38 -5.54
C PHE A 10 23.86 -2.30 -4.24
N ILE A 11 23.65 -3.24 -3.32
CA ILE A 11 24.41 -3.35 -2.07
C ILE A 11 25.64 -4.22 -2.34
N GLU A 12 26.82 -3.64 -2.29
CA GLU A 12 28.09 -4.33 -2.45
C GLU A 12 28.61 -4.88 -1.12
N ASP A 13 28.49 -4.09 -0.06
CA ASP A 13 28.90 -4.48 1.31
C ASP A 13 27.84 -3.98 2.30
N VAL A 14 27.06 -4.89 2.86
CA VAL A 14 25.97 -4.57 3.80
C VAL A 14 26.44 -3.77 5.03
N ASN A 15 27.73 -3.84 5.38
CA ASN A 15 28.27 -3.12 6.54
C ASN A 15 28.83 -1.73 6.20
N LYS A 16 29.08 -1.44 4.94
CA LYS A 16 29.66 -0.17 4.47
C LYS A 16 28.64 0.71 3.78
N ASP A 17 27.73 0.09 3.02
CA ASP A 17 26.71 0.83 2.29
C ASP A 17 25.67 1.43 3.25
N PRO A 18 25.32 2.71 3.10
CA PRO A 18 24.38 3.40 3.97
C PRO A 18 22.92 3.02 3.63
N VAL A 19 22.63 1.74 3.53
CA VAL A 19 21.33 1.19 3.13
C VAL A 19 20.77 0.31 4.24
N VAL A 20 19.49 0.54 4.57
CA VAL A 20 18.73 -0.30 5.48
C VAL A 20 17.48 -0.79 4.75
N VAL A 21 17.28 -2.09 4.74
CA VAL A 21 16.14 -2.75 4.12
C VAL A 21 15.22 -3.30 5.20
N PHE A 22 13.94 -2.95 5.11
CA PHE A 22 12.89 -3.50 5.95
C PHE A 22 12.01 -4.41 5.12
N ASP A 23 11.74 -5.60 5.62
CA ASP A 23 10.77 -6.53 5.03
C ASP A 23 10.10 -7.35 6.13
N GLY A 24 9.09 -8.16 5.77
CA GLY A 24 8.37 -8.96 6.75
C GLY A 24 7.20 -9.73 6.17
N LEU A 25 6.61 -10.56 7.03
CA LEU A 25 5.51 -11.43 6.67
C LEU A 25 4.17 -10.69 6.42
N THR A 26 4.09 -9.43 6.83
CA THR A 26 2.85 -8.63 6.80
C THR A 26 2.26 -8.46 5.39
N LYS A 27 3.09 -8.13 4.40
CA LYS A 27 2.63 -7.74 3.06
C LYS A 27 2.92 -8.82 2.02
N GLY A 28 4.17 -9.22 1.84
CA GLY A 28 4.57 -10.22 0.86
C GLY A 28 3.89 -11.56 1.08
N PHE A 29 3.78 -11.99 2.30
CA PHE A 29 3.17 -13.27 2.71
C PHE A 29 1.72 -13.16 3.21
N ARG A 30 1.16 -11.95 3.31
CA ARG A 30 -0.23 -11.70 3.71
C ARG A 30 -0.57 -12.10 5.15
N TYR A 31 0.43 -12.12 6.06
CA TYR A 31 0.27 -12.44 7.49
C TYR A 31 0.36 -11.21 8.40
N PRO A 32 -0.56 -10.22 8.27
CA PRO A 32 -0.49 -9.00 9.07
C PRO A 32 -0.64 -9.24 10.57
N GLY A 33 -1.33 -10.31 10.96
CA GLY A 33 -1.55 -10.69 12.36
C GLY A 33 -0.31 -11.34 13.02
N TRP A 34 0.65 -11.83 12.25
CA TRP A 34 1.84 -12.49 12.80
C TRP A 34 2.84 -11.53 13.43
N ARG A 35 2.78 -10.27 13.09
CA ARG A 35 3.63 -9.21 13.66
C ARG A 35 5.12 -9.53 13.58
N ALA A 36 5.58 -10.13 12.48
CA ALA A 36 6.97 -10.46 12.23
C ALA A 36 7.52 -9.69 11.04
N ALA A 37 8.62 -9.00 11.27
CA ALA A 37 9.39 -8.26 10.28
C ALA A 37 10.87 -8.35 10.63
N TRP A 38 11.73 -8.00 9.69
CA TRP A 38 13.17 -7.96 9.86
C TRP A 38 13.76 -6.70 9.25
N MET A 39 14.94 -6.36 9.73
CA MET A 39 15.75 -5.27 9.23
C MET A 39 17.13 -5.81 8.84
N VAL A 40 17.61 -5.45 7.66
CA VAL A 40 18.95 -5.78 7.17
C VAL A 40 19.71 -4.49 6.89
N GLY A 41 20.93 -4.38 7.40
CA GLY A 41 21.75 -3.19 7.24
C GLY A 41 23.08 -3.29 7.98
N PRO A 42 23.85 -2.19 8.09
CA PRO A 42 25.13 -2.17 8.76
C PRO A 42 25.07 -2.67 10.20
N LYS A 43 25.97 -3.57 10.57
CA LYS A 43 26.02 -4.23 11.88
C LYS A 43 25.90 -3.26 13.04
N TYR A 44 26.64 -2.15 13.01
CA TYR A 44 26.61 -1.16 14.09
C TYR A 44 25.21 -0.58 14.31
N LEU A 45 24.46 -0.34 13.20
CA LEU A 45 23.10 0.19 13.28
C LEU A 45 22.12 -0.87 13.78
N ILE A 46 22.24 -2.12 13.29
CA ILE A 46 21.42 -3.24 13.77
C ILE A 46 21.62 -3.44 15.27
N GLU A 47 22.84 -3.38 15.79
CA GLU A 47 23.11 -3.49 17.23
C GLU A 47 22.46 -2.36 18.04
N MET A 48 22.52 -1.11 17.55
CA MET A 48 21.85 0.02 18.19
C MET A 48 20.33 -0.15 18.23
N VAL A 49 19.72 -0.53 17.10
CA VAL A 49 18.27 -0.77 17.00
C VAL A 49 17.84 -1.93 17.88
N ASN A 50 18.62 -3.02 17.93
CA ASN A 50 18.31 -4.19 18.78
C ASN A 50 18.29 -3.82 20.27
N ARG A 51 19.24 -2.98 20.74
CA ARG A 51 19.22 -2.47 22.12
C ARG A 51 17.99 -1.63 22.41
N ALA A 52 17.60 -0.75 21.49
CA ALA A 52 16.40 0.06 21.64
C ALA A 52 15.12 -0.80 21.61
N ALA A 53 15.02 -1.71 20.66
CA ALA A 53 13.86 -2.60 20.49
C ALA A 53 13.66 -3.53 21.71
N SER A 54 14.72 -4.03 22.32
CA SER A 54 14.65 -4.81 23.55
C SER A 54 13.91 -4.08 24.68
N ALA A 55 14.07 -2.76 24.76
CA ALA A 55 13.42 -1.94 25.78
C ALA A 55 11.99 -1.53 25.42
N VAL A 56 11.64 -1.53 24.13
CA VAL A 56 10.36 -0.99 23.63
C VAL A 56 9.34 -2.09 23.37
N ASP A 57 9.69 -3.14 22.64
CA ASP A 57 8.73 -4.15 22.17
C ASP A 57 9.12 -5.61 22.39
N GLY A 58 10.38 -5.90 22.73
CA GLY A 58 10.87 -7.23 23.03
C GLY A 58 10.94 -8.21 21.83
N GLY A 59 10.55 -7.77 20.65
CA GLY A 59 10.60 -8.56 19.40
C GLY A 59 9.41 -9.51 19.19
N PRO A 60 9.38 -10.24 18.06
CA PRO A 60 8.27 -11.12 17.69
C PRO A 60 8.24 -12.40 18.54
N SER A 61 7.03 -12.97 18.70
CA SER A 61 6.80 -14.22 19.41
C SER A 61 7.67 -15.37 18.85
N THR A 62 8.24 -16.20 19.73
CA THR A 62 9.04 -17.38 19.36
C THR A 62 8.25 -18.36 18.49
N ILE A 63 6.94 -18.51 18.73
CA ILE A 63 6.06 -19.37 17.91
C ILE A 63 6.03 -18.86 16.48
N VAL A 64 5.83 -17.55 16.31
CA VAL A 64 5.81 -16.92 14.98
C VAL A 64 7.18 -17.02 14.30
N GLN A 65 8.27 -16.82 15.01
CA GLN A 65 9.61 -16.98 14.45
C GLN A 65 9.86 -18.39 13.93
N ARG A 66 9.42 -19.43 14.67
CA ARG A 66 9.52 -20.82 14.22
C ARG A 66 8.66 -21.10 12.99
N ALA A 67 7.42 -20.62 12.96
CA ALA A 67 6.55 -20.76 11.81
C ALA A 67 7.12 -20.03 10.58
N ALA A 68 7.78 -18.89 10.78
CA ALA A 68 8.42 -18.12 9.71
C ALA A 68 9.54 -18.89 8.98
N ILE A 69 10.20 -19.87 9.64
CA ILE A 69 11.25 -20.69 9.01
C ILE A 69 10.67 -21.46 7.82
N GLU A 70 9.50 -22.07 7.99
CA GLU A 70 8.82 -22.80 6.92
C GLU A 70 8.33 -21.86 5.83
N GLU A 71 7.70 -20.74 6.21
CA GLU A 71 7.18 -19.74 5.29
C GLU A 71 8.28 -19.10 4.41
N LEU A 72 9.48 -18.94 4.96
CA LEU A 72 10.63 -18.37 4.27
C LEU A 72 11.50 -19.43 3.57
N SER A 73 11.13 -20.70 3.61
CA SER A 73 11.80 -21.72 2.81
C SER A 73 11.70 -21.36 1.32
N SER A 74 12.79 -21.56 0.55
CA SER A 74 12.91 -21.05 -0.83
C SER A 74 11.74 -21.44 -1.72
N GLY A 75 11.36 -22.72 -1.73
CA GLY A 75 10.27 -23.23 -2.57
C GLY A 75 8.90 -22.68 -2.18
N HIS A 76 8.62 -22.59 -0.87
CA HIS A 76 7.34 -22.05 -0.37
C HIS A 76 7.24 -20.55 -0.61
N ALA A 77 8.27 -19.78 -0.25
CA ALA A 77 8.30 -18.34 -0.43
C ALA A 77 8.13 -17.92 -1.89
N GLU A 78 8.80 -18.60 -2.82
CA GLU A 78 8.66 -18.35 -4.25
C GLU A 78 7.26 -18.64 -4.76
N ALA A 79 6.67 -19.77 -4.35
CA ALA A 79 5.31 -20.16 -4.74
C ALA A 79 4.27 -19.14 -4.23
N GLU A 80 4.35 -18.70 -2.97
CA GLU A 80 3.47 -17.69 -2.38
C GLU A 80 3.60 -16.34 -3.08
N LEU A 81 4.82 -15.88 -3.33
CA LEU A 81 5.06 -14.61 -4.03
C LEU A 81 4.53 -14.64 -5.46
N LEU A 82 4.72 -15.76 -6.17
CA LEU A 82 4.22 -15.92 -7.54
C LEU A 82 2.68 -15.94 -7.57
N ALA A 83 2.04 -16.69 -6.68
CA ALA A 83 0.60 -16.75 -6.56
C ALA A 83 0.01 -15.38 -6.22
N THR A 84 0.63 -14.66 -5.27
CA THR A 84 0.24 -13.31 -4.88
C THR A 84 0.36 -12.34 -6.05
N ARG A 85 1.48 -12.31 -6.77
CA ARG A 85 1.68 -11.46 -7.95
C ARG A 85 0.62 -11.71 -9.02
N LYS A 86 0.31 -12.97 -9.30
CA LYS A 86 -0.71 -13.37 -10.28
C LYS A 86 -2.10 -12.86 -9.91
N GLU A 87 -2.52 -13.07 -8.67
CA GLU A 87 -3.82 -12.61 -8.18
C GLU A 87 -3.93 -11.09 -8.14
N PHE A 88 -2.90 -10.42 -7.63
CA PHE A 88 -2.90 -8.96 -7.54
C PHE A 88 -2.79 -8.27 -8.90
N ALA A 89 -2.18 -8.89 -9.90
CA ALA A 89 -2.20 -8.36 -11.27
C ALA A 89 -3.63 -8.28 -11.84
N VAL A 90 -4.46 -9.29 -11.56
CA VAL A 90 -5.88 -9.30 -11.97
C VAL A 90 -6.67 -8.23 -11.21
N LYS A 91 -6.50 -8.15 -9.89
CA LYS A 91 -7.20 -7.15 -9.05
C LYS A 91 -6.79 -5.73 -9.38
N ARG A 92 -5.51 -5.51 -9.68
CA ARG A 92 -4.99 -4.21 -10.13
C ARG A 92 -5.69 -3.75 -11.40
N ARG A 93 -5.78 -4.60 -12.41
CA ARG A 93 -6.47 -4.29 -13.67
C ARG A 93 -7.94 -3.95 -13.40
N LEU A 94 -8.64 -4.81 -12.64
CA LEU A 94 -10.04 -4.57 -12.26
C LEU A 94 -10.23 -3.19 -11.60
N MET A 95 -9.35 -2.82 -10.67
CA MET A 95 -9.42 -1.52 -9.98
C MET A 95 -9.13 -0.37 -10.94
N ILE A 96 -8.07 -0.43 -11.74
CA ILE A 96 -7.68 0.64 -12.65
C ILE A 96 -8.76 0.88 -13.71
N ASP A 97 -9.18 -0.18 -14.40
CA ASP A 97 -10.20 -0.09 -15.45
C ASP A 97 -11.53 0.43 -14.86
N GLY A 98 -11.88 -0.06 -13.67
CA GLY A 98 -13.08 0.38 -12.96
C GLY A 98 -13.04 1.86 -12.57
N LEU A 99 -11.94 2.35 -12.01
CA LEU A 99 -11.78 3.76 -11.65
C LEU A 99 -11.85 4.65 -12.90
N GLN A 100 -11.15 4.27 -13.97
CA GLN A 100 -11.17 5.03 -15.23
C GLN A 100 -12.58 5.07 -15.85
N SER A 101 -13.31 3.95 -15.81
CA SER A 101 -14.67 3.87 -16.37
C SER A 101 -15.69 4.78 -15.68
N ILE A 102 -15.44 5.17 -14.44
CA ILE A 102 -16.30 6.09 -13.66
C ILE A 102 -15.78 7.52 -13.63
N GLY A 103 -14.71 7.84 -14.38
CA GLY A 103 -14.16 9.17 -14.52
C GLY A 103 -13.07 9.56 -13.52
N ILE A 104 -12.59 8.63 -12.71
CA ILE A 104 -11.47 8.87 -11.79
C ILE A 104 -10.16 8.70 -12.55
N ARG A 105 -9.29 9.73 -12.51
CA ARG A 105 -8.03 9.76 -13.24
C ARG A 105 -6.95 8.97 -12.51
N VAL A 106 -6.52 7.88 -13.11
CA VAL A 106 -5.36 7.10 -12.66
C VAL A 106 -4.09 7.69 -13.31
N PRO A 107 -2.98 7.86 -12.56
CA PRO A 107 -1.74 8.41 -13.11
C PRO A 107 -1.13 7.53 -14.20
N ASP A 108 -0.35 8.16 -15.08
CA ASP A 108 0.47 7.49 -16.06
C ASP A 108 1.95 7.87 -15.80
N PRO A 109 2.87 6.90 -15.65
CA PRO A 109 2.64 5.44 -15.78
C PRO A 109 1.81 4.86 -14.64
N GLN A 110 1.01 3.83 -14.98
CA GLN A 110 0.22 3.09 -13.98
C GLN A 110 1.12 2.38 -12.97
N PRO A 111 0.69 2.25 -11.70
CA PRO A 111 1.49 1.57 -10.68
C PRO A 111 1.73 0.10 -11.05
N LEU A 112 3.00 -0.33 -10.99
CA LEU A 112 3.40 -1.69 -11.33
C LEU A 112 3.38 -2.65 -10.13
N GLY A 113 3.40 -2.10 -8.93
CA GLY A 113 3.43 -2.85 -7.67
C GLY A 113 2.39 -2.38 -6.68
N THR A 114 2.54 -2.81 -5.41
CA THR A 114 1.62 -2.52 -4.31
C THR A 114 0.24 -3.15 -4.48
N PHE A 115 -0.69 -2.81 -3.62
CA PHE A 115 -2.12 -3.15 -3.72
C PHE A 115 -3.00 -1.90 -3.56
N TYR A 116 -2.44 -0.74 -3.92
CA TYR A 116 -3.09 0.55 -3.91
C TYR A 116 -3.03 1.22 -5.29
N VAL A 117 -4.04 2.02 -5.58
CA VAL A 117 -4.02 3.01 -6.65
C VAL A 117 -4.16 4.39 -6.01
N TRP A 118 -3.24 5.28 -6.33
CA TRP A 118 -3.31 6.70 -5.99
C TRP A 118 -3.90 7.42 -7.18
N ALA A 119 -5.10 7.99 -7.04
CA ALA A 119 -5.83 8.54 -8.17
C ALA A 119 -6.46 9.89 -7.87
N SER A 120 -6.74 10.66 -8.92
CA SER A 120 -7.26 12.03 -8.85
C SER A 120 -8.74 12.07 -9.16
N LEU A 121 -9.48 12.85 -8.36
CA LEU A 121 -10.89 13.12 -8.49
C LEU A 121 -11.19 14.39 -9.34
N GLU A 122 -10.17 15.06 -9.89
CA GLU A 122 -10.32 16.36 -10.58
C GLU A 122 -11.34 16.35 -11.73
N ASN A 123 -11.60 15.20 -12.33
CA ASN A 123 -12.55 15.04 -13.42
C ASN A 123 -13.98 14.73 -12.94
N LEU A 124 -14.22 14.61 -11.64
CA LEU A 124 -15.54 14.33 -11.09
C LEU A 124 -16.41 15.61 -11.02
N PRO A 125 -17.73 15.48 -11.00
CA PRO A 125 -18.63 16.63 -10.93
C PRO A 125 -18.65 17.29 -9.55
N GLY A 126 -18.76 18.62 -9.54
CA GLY A 126 -19.05 19.44 -8.38
C GLY A 126 -18.11 19.20 -7.21
N LYS A 127 -18.68 18.97 -6.03
CA LYS A 127 -17.92 18.76 -4.78
C LYS A 127 -17.21 17.41 -4.70
N LEU A 128 -17.49 16.47 -5.59
CA LEU A 128 -16.81 15.17 -5.61
C LEU A 128 -15.32 15.27 -5.99
N THR A 129 -14.85 16.43 -6.43
CA THR A 129 -13.42 16.71 -6.63
C THR A 129 -12.66 16.83 -5.32
N ASP A 130 -13.33 17.07 -4.20
CA ASP A 130 -12.77 17.08 -2.86
C ASP A 130 -12.76 15.68 -2.26
N ALA A 131 -11.60 15.20 -1.82
CA ALA A 131 -11.41 13.83 -1.36
C ALA A 131 -12.16 13.51 -0.06
N ASP A 132 -12.32 14.49 0.84
CA ASP A 132 -13.08 14.31 2.08
C ASP A 132 -14.57 14.24 1.78
N TYR A 133 -15.06 15.12 0.93
CA TYR A 133 -16.46 15.06 0.50
C TYR A 133 -16.76 13.73 -0.21
N PHE A 134 -15.91 13.31 -1.15
CA PHE A 134 -16.03 12.02 -1.84
C PHE A 134 -16.01 10.84 -0.87
N PHE A 135 -15.11 10.86 0.14
CA PHE A 135 -15.06 9.84 1.18
C PHE A 135 -16.40 9.75 1.93
N HIS A 136 -16.98 10.88 2.36
CA HIS A 136 -18.25 10.87 3.10
C HIS A 136 -19.41 10.37 2.26
N GLU A 137 -19.48 10.73 0.99
CA GLU A 137 -20.51 10.22 0.07
C GLU A 137 -20.35 8.70 -0.19
N CYS A 138 -19.11 8.24 -0.39
CA CYS A 138 -18.81 6.81 -0.53
C CYS A 138 -19.13 6.03 0.75
N LEU A 139 -18.91 6.61 1.93
CA LEU A 139 -19.21 5.98 3.21
C LEU A 139 -20.71 5.70 3.38
N LYS A 140 -21.59 6.60 2.92
CA LYS A 140 -23.05 6.37 2.89
C LYS A 140 -23.42 5.12 2.08
N LYS A 141 -22.63 4.80 1.06
CA LYS A 141 -22.76 3.59 0.23
C LYS A 141 -21.92 2.41 0.74
N LYS A 142 -21.39 2.48 1.97
CA LYS A 142 -20.56 1.44 2.60
C LYS A 142 -19.26 1.16 1.82
N VAL A 143 -18.64 2.21 1.28
CA VAL A 143 -17.32 2.16 0.65
C VAL A 143 -16.39 3.09 1.43
N ILE A 144 -15.26 2.55 1.87
CA ILE A 144 -14.21 3.29 2.58
C ILE A 144 -13.08 3.56 1.60
N THR A 145 -12.77 4.84 1.40
CA THR A 145 -11.59 5.32 0.67
C THR A 145 -10.65 6.03 1.64
N VAL A 146 -9.45 6.41 1.23
CA VAL A 146 -8.54 7.15 2.10
C VAL A 146 -8.15 8.46 1.41
N PRO A 147 -8.64 9.62 1.90
CA PRO A 147 -8.28 10.93 1.38
C PRO A 147 -6.78 11.20 1.40
N GLY A 148 -6.32 11.97 0.42
CA GLY A 148 -4.90 12.17 0.16
C GLY A 148 -4.16 12.93 1.27
N HIS A 149 -4.83 13.82 1.98
CA HIS A 149 -4.20 14.61 3.03
C HIS A 149 -3.60 13.77 4.18
N PHE A 150 -4.11 12.55 4.42
CA PHE A 150 -3.51 11.62 5.40
C PHE A 150 -2.09 11.17 5.04
N PHE A 151 -1.65 11.41 3.81
CA PHE A 151 -0.32 11.05 3.31
C PHE A 151 0.61 12.27 3.18
N ASP A 152 0.18 13.43 3.66
CA ASP A 152 1.04 14.60 3.71
C ASP A 152 2.01 14.50 4.90
N VAL A 153 3.26 14.15 4.58
CA VAL A 153 4.35 14.02 5.56
C VAL A 153 5.12 15.32 5.78
N ARG A 154 4.70 16.43 5.16
CA ARG A 154 5.39 17.72 5.34
C ARG A 154 5.26 18.21 6.77
N PRO A 155 6.33 18.82 7.33
CA PRO A 155 6.28 19.42 8.66
C PRO A 155 5.19 20.49 8.75
N TYR A 156 4.51 20.56 9.88
CA TYR A 156 3.41 21.49 10.14
C TYR A 156 3.74 22.95 9.79
N ARG A 157 4.98 23.38 10.01
CA ARG A 157 5.45 24.75 9.74
C ARG A 157 5.53 25.13 8.27
N ASN A 158 5.55 24.14 7.36
CA ASN A 158 5.71 24.32 5.92
C ASN A 158 4.45 23.93 5.12
N ARG A 159 3.30 23.77 5.79
CA ARG A 159 2.05 23.46 5.10
C ARG A 159 1.56 24.68 4.33
N PRO A 160 1.30 24.56 3.03
CA PRO A 160 0.65 25.63 2.27
C PRO A 160 -0.78 25.84 2.77
N THR A 161 -1.32 27.01 2.52
CA THR A 161 -2.72 27.35 2.84
C THR A 161 -3.72 26.47 2.11
N LYS A 162 -3.36 25.95 0.93
CA LYS A 162 -4.16 24.99 0.16
C LYS A 162 -3.58 23.59 0.30
N GLU A 163 -4.42 22.64 0.70
CA GLU A 163 -4.05 21.22 0.82
C GLU A 163 -3.75 20.62 -0.56
N PRO A 164 -2.49 20.22 -0.86
CA PRO A 164 -2.10 19.80 -2.21
C PRO A 164 -2.68 18.44 -2.61
N TYR A 165 -3.14 17.64 -1.64
CA TYR A 165 -3.69 16.31 -1.87
C TYR A 165 -5.20 16.25 -1.71
N SER A 166 -5.87 17.41 -1.63
CA SER A 166 -7.32 17.50 -1.40
C SER A 166 -8.18 16.83 -2.49
N HIS A 167 -7.62 16.63 -3.68
CA HIS A 167 -8.28 15.96 -4.81
C HIS A 167 -7.77 14.53 -5.05
N LEU A 168 -6.87 14.04 -4.20
CA LEU A 168 -6.26 12.72 -4.36
C LEU A 168 -6.82 11.72 -3.36
N VAL A 169 -6.99 10.49 -3.81
CA VAL A 169 -7.53 9.39 -2.99
C VAL A 169 -6.70 8.12 -3.21
N ARG A 170 -6.44 7.40 -2.11
CA ARG A 170 -5.87 6.06 -2.17
C ARG A 170 -6.98 5.02 -2.18
N PHE A 171 -7.03 4.24 -3.25
CA PHE A 171 -7.91 3.09 -3.41
C PHE A 171 -7.16 1.80 -3.16
N SER A 172 -7.75 0.87 -2.39
CA SER A 172 -7.15 -0.43 -2.10
C SER A 172 -7.82 -1.55 -2.89
N TYR A 173 -7.03 -2.36 -3.58
CA TYR A 173 -7.49 -3.61 -4.19
C TYR A 173 -6.99 -4.85 -3.43
N GLY A 174 -6.64 -4.67 -2.15
CA GLY A 174 -6.33 -5.77 -1.22
C GLY A 174 -7.47 -6.79 -1.03
N PRO A 175 -8.75 -6.39 -0.90
CA PRO A 175 -9.88 -7.31 -0.74
C PRO A 175 -10.05 -8.27 -1.92
N ASN A 176 -10.98 -9.23 -1.79
CA ASN A 176 -11.29 -10.15 -2.89
C ASN A 176 -11.94 -9.40 -4.08
N ARG A 177 -11.90 -10.03 -5.27
CA ARG A 177 -12.39 -9.42 -6.53
C ARG A 177 -13.84 -8.95 -6.46
N ARG A 178 -14.73 -9.73 -5.79
CA ARG A 178 -16.13 -9.39 -5.64
C ARG A 178 -16.30 -8.11 -4.80
N THR A 179 -15.56 -7.97 -3.71
CA THR A 179 -15.59 -6.77 -2.87
C THR A 179 -15.10 -5.54 -3.64
N VAL A 180 -14.03 -5.68 -4.43
CA VAL A 180 -13.52 -4.61 -5.28
C VAL A 180 -14.56 -4.18 -6.32
N ALA A 181 -15.16 -5.14 -7.04
CA ALA A 181 -16.18 -4.86 -8.04
C ALA A 181 -17.44 -4.19 -7.43
N THR A 182 -17.87 -4.66 -6.24
CA THR A 182 -18.99 -4.04 -5.51
C THR A 182 -18.68 -2.61 -5.10
N ALA A 183 -17.46 -2.34 -4.63
CA ALA A 183 -17.06 -0.98 -4.27
C ALA A 183 -17.05 -0.04 -5.49
N LEU A 184 -16.52 -0.49 -6.63
CA LEU A 184 -16.55 0.26 -7.88
C LEU A 184 -17.99 0.59 -8.34
N SER A 185 -18.90 -0.39 -8.28
CA SER A 185 -20.32 -0.16 -8.61
C SER A 185 -20.97 0.89 -7.71
N ARG A 186 -20.71 0.84 -6.41
CA ARG A 186 -21.23 1.81 -5.43
C ARG A 186 -20.65 3.21 -5.62
N MET A 187 -19.37 3.32 -5.94
CA MET A 187 -18.76 4.60 -6.31
C MET A 187 -19.37 5.18 -7.59
N ALA A 188 -19.67 4.33 -8.58
CA ALA A 188 -20.38 4.75 -9.79
C ALA A 188 -21.79 5.30 -9.48
N GLU A 189 -22.50 4.74 -8.48
CA GLU A 189 -23.77 5.27 -8.01
C GLU A 189 -23.60 6.66 -7.39
N VAL A 190 -22.63 6.84 -6.50
CA VAL A 190 -22.32 8.15 -5.91
C VAL A 190 -22.09 9.19 -6.99
N ILE A 191 -21.26 8.88 -7.99
CA ILE A 191 -20.95 9.82 -9.07
C ILE A 191 -22.19 10.16 -9.91
N ARG A 192 -23.07 9.20 -10.18
CA ARG A 192 -24.33 9.43 -10.91
C ARG A 192 -25.30 10.32 -10.15
N GLU A 193 -25.39 10.17 -8.83
CA GLU A 193 -26.26 10.97 -7.97
C GLU A 193 -25.85 12.45 -7.89
N HIS A 194 -24.61 12.77 -8.34
CA HIS A 194 -24.05 14.13 -8.29
C HIS A 194 -23.86 14.75 -9.69
N ARG A 195 -24.31 14.09 -10.75
CA ARG A 195 -24.36 14.64 -12.12
C ARG A 195 -25.66 15.38 -12.37
#